data_c8dfed8a63fd2cc079fcd65e0c22e775
#
_entry.id   c8dfed8a63fd2cc079fcd65e0c22e775
#
_cell.length_a   1.000
_cell.length_b   1.000
_cell.length_c   1.000
_cell.angle_alpha   90.00
_cell.angle_beta   90.00
_cell.angle_gamma   90.00
#
_symmetry.space_group_name_H-M   'P 1'
#
loop_
_entity.id
_entity.type
_entity.pdbx_description
1 polymer ?
#
loop_
_entity_poly.entity_id
_entity_poly.type
_entity_poly.pdbx_seq_one_letter_code
_entity_poly.pdbx_strand_id
1 'polypeptide(L)'
;MKPREVAFLLVLLFLVAIGFIGAYQMHFQPVMPVEPFESALGYPWRLLVALYVFLVLIGTAAIASAGELLRVRELEHVLKEAILIAIVTIAVGLVTIAVDLERVERGSYALLGHTNATSVMYWMIMFYVLELLFLILEGWFVFRSDLLKQSERKGFKGFVAKIISLKFLGKFFAKQNKDLDMSFARAIGVLALLTAVLAYSNLGALFSATHIPLWNDASNPVYFVITAVISGSAMLIFAIIVTSWVKGEDSGKLEALPILRKVLLFSLLSASLFVLWKSVITGYPAISAEGSYSVQNLLFGKFALNFWFLEIFVGIIAPVLILLFFGKNMDALFVASFLTLVGIFAFRIDFVFSAQVVKKISGVSIPTSVHPFEAMFAVGALALALLLYYVLYKLLPMEVEHEA
;
A
#
# COMPACT_ATOMS: atom_id res chain seq x y z
N MET A 1 12.98 22.88 -15.13
CA MET A 1 11.77 22.04 -15.21
C MET A 1 11.00 22.40 -16.48
N LYS A 2 10.48 21.40 -17.20
CA LYS A 2 9.62 21.67 -18.36
C LYS A 2 8.25 22.23 -17.89
N PRO A 3 7.56 23.10 -18.67
CA PRO A 3 6.26 23.65 -18.26
C PRO A 3 5.22 22.60 -17.83
N ARG A 4 5.23 21.43 -18.47
CA ARG A 4 4.35 20.30 -18.12
C ARG A 4 4.65 19.74 -16.72
N GLU A 5 5.92 19.68 -16.32
CA GLU A 5 6.33 19.22 -14.99
C GLU A 5 5.87 20.20 -13.90
N VAL A 6 5.95 21.52 -14.18
CA VAL A 6 5.46 22.56 -13.28
C VAL A 6 3.96 22.44 -13.10
N ALA A 7 3.21 22.31 -14.20
CA ALA A 7 1.75 22.15 -14.15
C ALA A 7 1.35 20.90 -13.35
N PHE A 8 2.02 19.77 -13.56
CA PHE A 8 1.78 18.53 -12.82
C PHE A 8 2.01 18.71 -11.30
N LEU A 9 3.11 19.36 -10.92
CA LEU A 9 3.39 19.64 -9.49
C LEU A 9 2.37 20.60 -8.88
N LEU A 10 1.93 21.63 -9.61
CA LEU A 10 0.90 22.55 -9.13
C LEU A 10 -0.43 21.83 -8.90
N VAL A 11 -0.82 20.91 -9.79
CA VAL A 11 -2.02 20.08 -9.60
C VAL A 11 -1.89 19.21 -8.35
N LEU A 12 -0.76 18.51 -8.17
CA LEU A 12 -0.54 17.69 -6.98
C LEU A 12 -0.57 18.51 -5.70
N LEU A 13 0.10 19.67 -5.66
CA LEU A 13 0.08 20.56 -4.51
C LEU A 13 -1.32 21.08 -4.19
N PHE A 14 -2.11 21.41 -5.22
CA PHE A 14 -3.50 21.80 -5.06
C PHE A 14 -4.36 20.68 -4.46
N LEU A 15 -4.21 19.45 -4.95
CA LEU A 15 -4.93 18.28 -4.40
C LEU A 15 -4.49 17.97 -2.96
N VAL A 16 -3.21 18.10 -2.64
CA VAL A 16 -2.70 17.96 -1.27
C VAL A 16 -3.30 19.03 -0.34
N ALA A 17 -3.41 20.27 -0.82
CA ALA A 17 -4.07 21.35 -0.06
C ALA A 17 -5.56 21.04 0.20
N ILE A 18 -6.28 20.50 -0.78
CA ILE A 18 -7.66 20.01 -0.60
C ILE A 18 -7.70 18.92 0.47
N GLY A 19 -6.78 17.96 0.43
CA GLY A 19 -6.68 16.91 1.45
C GLY A 19 -6.42 17.46 2.85
N PHE A 20 -5.55 18.45 2.97
CA PHE A 20 -5.29 19.12 4.25
C PHE A 20 -6.53 19.83 4.78
N ILE A 21 -7.32 20.51 3.92
CA ILE A 21 -8.60 21.10 4.30
C ILE A 21 -9.58 20.01 4.79
N GLY A 22 -9.63 18.86 4.09
CA GLY A 22 -10.45 17.72 4.52
C GLY A 22 -10.06 17.22 5.91
N ALA A 23 -8.76 17.01 6.17
CA ALA A 23 -8.25 16.61 7.48
C ALA A 23 -8.59 17.62 8.58
N TYR A 24 -8.38 18.90 8.30
CA TYR A 24 -8.69 19.97 9.24
C TYR A 24 -10.16 19.99 9.60
N GLN A 25 -11.07 19.91 8.62
CA GLN A 25 -12.50 19.92 8.86
C GLN A 25 -12.96 18.69 9.64
N MET A 26 -12.43 17.50 9.37
CA MET A 26 -12.75 16.28 10.13
C MET A 26 -12.33 16.39 11.60
N HIS A 27 -11.22 17.07 11.88
CA HIS A 27 -10.74 17.24 13.25
C HIS A 27 -11.59 18.25 14.06
N PHE A 28 -12.02 19.36 13.43
CA PHE A 28 -12.78 20.43 14.10
C PHE A 28 -14.30 20.31 13.96
N GLN A 29 -14.78 19.63 12.94
CA GLN A 29 -16.19 19.31 12.72
C GLN A 29 -16.31 17.79 12.66
N PRO A 30 -16.53 17.11 13.80
CA PRO A 30 -16.70 15.68 13.82
C PRO A 30 -17.78 15.28 12.81
N VAL A 31 -17.39 14.40 11.91
CA VAL A 31 -18.18 13.98 10.73
C VAL A 31 -19.50 13.34 11.09
N MET A 32 -19.69 13.01 12.36
CA MET A 32 -20.96 12.59 12.94
C MET A 32 -21.15 13.12 14.34
N PRO A 33 -22.35 13.64 14.66
CA PRO A 33 -22.80 13.59 16.04
C PRO A 33 -22.92 12.11 16.41
N VAL A 34 -22.00 11.65 17.28
CA VAL A 34 -22.11 10.30 17.86
C VAL A 34 -23.32 10.35 18.76
N GLU A 35 -24.47 9.86 18.28
CA GLU A 35 -25.60 9.58 19.17
C GLU A 35 -25.06 8.69 20.31
N PRO A 36 -25.49 8.95 21.57
CA PRO A 36 -24.96 8.18 22.73
C PRO A 36 -25.09 6.67 22.56
N PHE A 37 -26.01 6.23 21.71
CA PHE A 37 -26.24 4.84 21.39
C PHE A 37 -25.23 4.26 20.38
N GLU A 38 -24.72 5.07 19.44
CA GLU A 38 -23.70 4.63 18.48
C GLU A 38 -22.33 4.46 19.14
N SER A 39 -22.02 5.24 20.17
CA SER A 39 -20.78 5.09 20.94
C SER A 39 -20.70 3.73 21.65
N ALA A 40 -21.85 3.13 22.02
CA ALA A 40 -21.91 1.79 22.60
C ALA A 40 -21.68 0.67 21.57
N LEU A 41 -21.85 0.94 20.28
CA LEU A 41 -21.66 -0.02 19.17
C LEU A 41 -20.26 0.01 18.58
N GLY A 42 -19.40 0.92 19.02
CA GLY A 42 -18.08 1.18 18.48
C GLY A 42 -18.11 2.13 17.27
N TYR A 43 -17.00 2.81 17.07
CA TYR A 43 -16.82 3.78 15.99
C TYR A 43 -16.86 3.08 14.62
N PRO A 44 -17.64 3.53 13.62
CA PRO A 44 -17.68 2.91 12.32
C PRO A 44 -16.36 3.18 11.58
N TRP A 45 -15.72 2.12 11.07
CA TRP A 45 -14.56 2.27 10.19
C TRP A 45 -15.02 2.72 8.81
N ARG A 46 -14.30 3.65 8.22
CA ARG A 46 -14.72 4.41 7.05
C ARG A 46 -13.70 4.38 5.92
N LEU A 47 -13.84 5.35 4.99
CA LEU A 47 -13.01 5.49 3.80
C LEU A 47 -11.51 5.59 4.14
N LEU A 48 -11.15 6.29 5.23
CA LEU A 48 -9.75 6.44 5.62
C LEU A 48 -9.13 5.09 6.03
N VAL A 49 -9.89 4.23 6.70
CA VAL A 49 -9.42 2.87 7.02
C VAL A 49 -9.24 2.04 5.75
N ALA A 50 -10.18 2.12 4.78
CA ALA A 50 -10.04 1.42 3.51
C ALA A 50 -8.81 1.92 2.71
N LEU A 51 -8.59 3.23 2.68
CA LEU A 51 -7.44 3.85 2.04
C LEU A 51 -6.12 3.48 2.75
N TYR A 52 -6.11 3.51 4.08
CA TYR A 52 -4.97 3.05 4.87
C TYR A 52 -4.60 1.61 4.51
N VAL A 53 -5.56 0.70 4.58
CA VAL A 53 -5.35 -0.72 4.24
C VAL A 53 -4.86 -0.88 2.80
N PHE A 54 -5.38 -0.08 1.86
CA PHE A 54 -4.89 -0.07 0.48
C PHE A 54 -3.42 0.34 0.38
N LEU A 55 -3.05 1.46 0.99
CA LEU A 55 -1.70 2.03 0.88
C LEU A 55 -0.63 1.16 1.54
N VAL A 56 -0.87 0.69 2.78
CA VAL A 56 0.12 -0.10 3.51
C VAL A 56 0.27 -1.53 2.98
N LEU A 57 -0.68 -2.02 2.20
CA LEU A 57 -0.62 -3.33 1.55
C LEU A 57 -0.13 -3.24 0.08
N ILE A 58 0.52 -2.15 -0.34
CA ILE A 58 1.23 -2.10 -1.61
C ILE A 58 2.61 -2.77 -1.42
N GLY A 59 2.65 -4.09 -1.51
CA GLY A 59 3.80 -4.92 -1.17
C GLY A 59 4.93 -4.92 -2.21
N THR A 60 5.31 -3.75 -2.76
CA THR A 60 6.33 -3.65 -3.82
C THR A 60 7.71 -4.09 -3.35
N ALA A 61 8.14 -3.61 -2.18
CA ALA A 61 9.45 -3.97 -1.62
C ALA A 61 9.50 -5.45 -1.26
N ALA A 62 8.43 -6.03 -0.69
CA ALA A 62 8.38 -7.45 -0.38
C ALA A 62 8.60 -8.33 -1.61
N ILE A 63 8.06 -7.94 -2.78
CA ILE A 63 8.28 -8.65 -4.04
C ILE A 63 9.74 -8.54 -4.49
N ALA A 64 10.31 -7.33 -4.44
CA ALA A 64 11.67 -7.10 -4.89
C ALA A 64 12.70 -7.77 -3.97
N SER A 65 12.53 -7.66 -2.64
CA SER A 65 13.40 -8.31 -1.64
C SER A 65 13.27 -9.84 -1.71
N ALA A 66 12.05 -10.38 -1.96
CA ALA A 66 11.87 -11.81 -2.21
C ALA A 66 12.60 -12.25 -3.50
N GLY A 67 12.54 -11.42 -4.56
CA GLY A 67 13.27 -11.65 -5.81
C GLY A 67 14.78 -11.69 -5.60
N GLU A 68 15.33 -10.77 -4.82
CA GLU A 68 16.75 -10.74 -4.47
C GLU A 68 17.15 -11.98 -3.65
N LEU A 69 16.35 -12.38 -2.67
CA LEU A 69 16.57 -13.58 -1.87
C LEU A 69 16.57 -14.86 -2.72
N LEU A 70 15.66 -14.94 -3.68
CA LEU A 70 15.54 -16.05 -4.64
C LEU A 70 16.51 -15.94 -5.82
N ARG A 71 17.35 -14.90 -5.86
CA ARG A 71 18.33 -14.61 -6.92
C ARG A 71 17.70 -14.44 -8.31
N VAL A 72 16.56 -13.78 -8.37
CA VAL A 72 15.87 -13.43 -9.61
C VAL A 72 16.43 -12.10 -10.10
N ARG A 73 17.42 -12.15 -11.01
CA ARG A 73 18.17 -10.96 -11.47
C ARG A 73 17.29 -9.84 -12.02
N GLU A 74 16.24 -10.19 -12.72
CA GLU A 74 15.32 -9.23 -13.33
C GLU A 74 14.62 -8.35 -12.29
N LEU A 75 14.40 -8.86 -11.07
CA LEU A 75 13.81 -8.10 -9.98
C LEU A 75 14.84 -7.21 -9.25
N GLU A 76 16.14 -7.49 -9.35
CA GLU A 76 17.18 -6.62 -8.80
C GLU A 76 17.18 -5.24 -9.47
N HIS A 77 16.83 -5.15 -10.78
CA HIS A 77 16.76 -3.89 -11.52
C HIS A 77 15.64 -2.95 -11.04
N VAL A 78 14.63 -3.48 -10.38
CA VAL A 78 13.48 -2.71 -9.88
C VAL A 78 13.52 -2.48 -8.38
N LEU A 79 14.54 -2.99 -7.67
CA LEU A 79 14.64 -2.93 -6.20
C LEU A 79 14.57 -1.48 -5.67
N LYS A 80 15.32 -0.55 -6.26
CA LYS A 80 15.32 0.86 -5.88
C LYS A 80 13.93 1.48 -5.96
N GLU A 81 13.22 1.19 -7.04
CA GLU A 81 11.87 1.71 -7.29
C GLU A 81 10.86 1.09 -6.34
N ALA A 82 10.97 -0.21 -6.10
CA ALA A 82 10.12 -0.97 -5.20
C ALA A 82 10.21 -0.46 -3.76
N ILE A 83 11.44 -0.27 -3.25
CA ILE A 83 11.68 0.27 -1.90
C ILE A 83 11.12 1.69 -1.78
N LEU A 84 11.35 2.54 -2.79
CA LEU A 84 10.86 3.92 -2.78
C LEU A 84 9.34 3.98 -2.72
N ILE A 85 8.65 3.18 -3.55
CA ILE A 85 7.18 3.10 -3.54
C ILE A 85 6.69 2.62 -2.17
N ALA A 86 7.28 1.56 -1.62
CA ALA A 86 6.86 1.01 -0.33
C ALA A 86 7.03 2.03 0.81
N ILE A 87 8.18 2.71 0.91
CA ILE A 87 8.40 3.73 1.93
C ILE A 87 7.33 4.83 1.84
N VAL A 88 7.06 5.31 0.63
CA VAL A 88 6.08 6.39 0.41
C VAL A 88 4.67 5.93 0.75
N THR A 89 4.25 4.76 0.30
CA THR A 89 2.89 4.27 0.51
C THR A 89 2.63 3.90 1.97
N ILE A 90 3.59 3.29 2.66
CA ILE A 90 3.48 3.02 4.10
C ILE A 90 3.44 4.33 4.89
N ALA A 91 4.33 5.28 4.60
CA ALA A 91 4.35 6.56 5.31
C ALA A 91 3.04 7.33 5.15
N VAL A 92 2.51 7.44 3.93
CA VAL A 92 1.22 8.12 3.68
C VAL A 92 0.06 7.30 4.27
N GLY A 93 0.12 5.98 4.25
CA GLY A 93 -0.85 5.11 4.90
C GLY A 93 -0.90 5.35 6.41
N LEU A 94 0.26 5.41 7.07
CA LEU A 94 0.34 5.72 8.52
C LEU A 94 -0.19 7.13 8.85
N VAL A 95 0.06 8.12 8.00
CA VAL A 95 -0.55 9.45 8.12
C VAL A 95 -2.06 9.37 7.96
N THR A 96 -2.54 8.56 7.01
CA THR A 96 -3.97 8.39 6.76
C THR A 96 -4.70 7.86 7.98
N ILE A 97 -4.19 6.78 8.59
CA ILE A 97 -4.82 6.23 9.80
C ILE A 97 -4.65 7.16 11.01
N ALA A 98 -3.55 7.92 11.10
CA ALA A 98 -3.37 8.89 12.15
C ALA A 98 -4.41 10.01 12.11
N VAL A 99 -4.80 10.47 10.91
CA VAL A 99 -5.88 11.47 10.73
C VAL A 99 -7.25 10.89 11.09
N ASP A 100 -7.47 9.57 10.92
CA ASP A 100 -8.72 8.91 11.31
C ASP A 100 -8.87 8.76 12.83
N LEU A 101 -7.76 8.81 13.59
CA LEU A 101 -7.79 8.69 15.05
C LEU A 101 -8.29 10.00 15.68
N GLU A 102 -9.30 9.91 16.54
CA GLU A 102 -9.79 11.07 17.32
C GLU A 102 -8.71 11.69 18.22
N ARG A 103 -7.77 10.87 18.69
CA ARG A 103 -6.70 11.26 19.63
C ARG A 103 -5.36 10.75 19.15
N VAL A 104 -4.81 11.42 18.16
CA VAL A 104 -3.52 11.08 17.52
C VAL A 104 -2.38 10.98 18.55
N GLU A 105 -2.40 11.83 19.58
CA GLU A 105 -1.40 11.86 20.64
C GLU A 105 -1.31 10.53 21.41
N ARG A 106 -2.39 9.78 21.49
CA ARG A 106 -2.41 8.45 22.14
C ARG A 106 -1.71 7.37 21.32
N GLY A 107 -1.54 7.57 20.02
CA GLY A 107 -0.74 6.67 19.17
C GLY A 107 0.70 6.54 19.67
N SER A 108 1.26 7.59 20.29
CA SER A 108 2.59 7.55 20.89
C SER A 108 2.71 6.59 22.08
N TYR A 109 1.61 6.30 22.79
CA TYR A 109 1.62 5.38 23.93
C TYR A 109 1.96 3.95 23.52
N ALA A 110 1.63 3.55 22.31
CA ALA A 110 2.02 2.26 21.76
C ALA A 110 3.55 2.11 21.67
N LEU A 111 4.29 3.21 21.47
CA LEU A 111 5.75 3.22 21.35
C LEU A 111 6.45 3.52 22.68
N LEU A 112 5.80 4.20 23.63
CA LEU A 112 6.39 4.73 24.85
C LEU A 112 6.13 3.87 26.11
N GLY A 113 5.73 2.62 25.95
CA GLY A 113 5.71 1.65 27.07
C GLY A 113 4.38 1.50 27.82
N HIS A 114 3.31 2.18 27.41
CA HIS A 114 1.95 1.91 27.92
C HIS A 114 1.23 0.88 27.05
N THR A 115 1.88 -0.27 26.82
CA THR A 115 1.52 -1.21 25.78
C THR A 115 0.86 -2.45 26.35
N ASN A 116 -0.19 -2.91 25.67
CA ASN A 116 -0.77 -4.21 25.91
C ASN A 116 -0.26 -5.22 24.85
N ALA A 117 0.70 -6.06 25.23
CA ALA A 117 1.28 -7.07 24.33
C ALA A 117 0.27 -8.12 23.85
N THR A 118 -0.94 -8.22 24.45
CA THR A 118 -2.00 -9.09 23.98
C THR A 118 -2.87 -8.43 22.88
N SER A 119 -2.68 -7.14 22.60
CA SER A 119 -3.44 -6.40 21.59
C SER A 119 -2.89 -6.64 20.19
N VAL A 120 -3.73 -7.11 19.27
CA VAL A 120 -3.40 -7.26 17.84
C VAL A 120 -3.06 -5.90 17.21
N MET A 121 -3.74 -4.83 17.63
CA MET A 121 -3.47 -3.46 17.16
C MET A 121 -2.07 -2.98 17.57
N TYR A 122 -1.59 -3.32 18.77
CA TYR A 122 -0.23 -3.01 19.20
C TYR A 122 0.81 -3.64 18.26
N TRP A 123 0.68 -4.93 17.96
CA TRP A 123 1.59 -5.62 17.06
C TRP A 123 1.51 -5.08 15.63
N MET A 124 0.34 -4.65 15.17
CA MET A 124 0.18 -3.99 13.88
C MET A 124 1.05 -2.73 13.78
N ILE A 125 0.99 -1.85 14.78
CA ILE A 125 1.80 -0.63 14.82
C ILE A 125 3.30 -0.99 14.84
N MET A 126 3.68 -1.94 15.70
CA MET A 126 5.08 -2.37 15.83
C MET A 126 5.64 -2.95 14.53
N PHE A 127 4.91 -3.80 13.83
CA PHE A 127 5.37 -4.40 12.60
C PHE A 127 5.49 -3.37 11.47
N TYR A 128 4.56 -2.42 11.33
CA TYR A 128 4.70 -1.35 10.32
C TYR A 128 5.84 -0.39 10.63
N VAL A 129 6.08 -0.06 11.89
CA VAL A 129 7.23 0.76 12.29
C VAL A 129 8.54 0.03 11.99
N LEU A 130 8.63 -1.26 12.31
CA LEU A 130 9.81 -2.08 12.02
C LEU A 130 10.01 -2.26 10.50
N GLU A 131 8.94 -2.52 9.74
CA GLU A 131 8.99 -2.61 8.29
C GLU A 131 9.54 -1.32 7.68
N LEU A 132 8.98 -0.17 8.07
CA LEU A 132 9.43 1.13 7.58
C LEU A 132 10.89 1.40 7.95
N LEU A 133 11.31 1.06 9.18
CA LEU A 133 12.69 1.19 9.62
C LEU A 133 13.65 0.33 8.77
N PHE A 134 13.32 -0.95 8.57
CA PHE A 134 14.16 -1.83 7.77
C PHE A 134 14.18 -1.42 6.29
N LEU A 135 13.05 -0.96 5.73
CA LEU A 135 13.00 -0.44 4.36
C LEU A 135 13.87 0.82 4.18
N ILE A 136 13.86 1.73 5.15
CA ILE A 136 14.72 2.92 5.12
C ILE A 136 16.21 2.51 5.19
N LEU A 137 16.55 1.56 6.06
CA LEU A 137 17.91 1.05 6.18
C LEU A 137 18.36 0.28 4.93
N GLU A 138 17.54 -0.61 4.40
CA GLU A 138 17.80 -1.35 3.15
C GLU A 138 17.99 -0.36 2.00
N GLY A 139 17.05 0.59 1.83
CA GLY A 139 17.13 1.63 0.82
C GLY A 139 18.40 2.47 0.97
N TRP A 140 18.78 2.82 2.19
CA TRP A 140 20.02 3.57 2.43
C TRP A 140 21.25 2.82 1.90
N PHE A 141 21.38 1.52 2.17
CA PHE A 141 22.48 0.71 1.65
C PHE A 141 22.41 0.54 0.13
N VAL A 142 21.23 0.30 -0.43
CA VAL A 142 21.01 0.16 -1.89
C VAL A 142 21.41 1.43 -2.65
N PHE A 143 21.09 2.62 -2.10
CA PHE A 143 21.37 3.90 -2.74
C PHE A 143 22.77 4.46 -2.40
N ARG A 144 23.41 3.98 -1.33
CA ARG A 144 24.60 4.64 -0.74
C ARG A 144 25.75 4.83 -1.72
N SER A 145 26.11 3.81 -2.47
CA SER A 145 27.20 3.88 -3.45
C SER A 145 26.96 4.99 -4.49
N ASP A 146 25.73 5.07 -5.01
CA ASP A 146 25.38 6.07 -6.02
C ASP A 146 25.19 7.46 -5.42
N LEU A 147 24.72 7.55 -4.16
CA LEU A 147 24.66 8.80 -3.41
C LEU A 147 26.06 9.38 -3.16
N LEU A 148 27.06 8.54 -2.88
CA LEU A 148 28.44 8.99 -2.72
C LEU A 148 28.99 9.61 -4.01
N LYS A 149 28.77 8.99 -5.16
CA LYS A 149 29.11 9.52 -6.49
C LYS A 149 28.35 10.83 -6.76
N GLN A 150 27.04 10.86 -6.49
CA GLN A 150 26.21 12.05 -6.68
C GLN A 150 26.63 13.22 -5.75
N SER A 151 27.13 12.94 -4.55
CA SER A 151 27.57 13.94 -3.59
C SER A 151 28.75 14.80 -4.06
N GLU A 152 29.47 14.34 -5.09
CA GLU A 152 30.59 15.08 -5.70
C GLU A 152 30.13 16.11 -6.73
N ARG A 153 28.88 15.99 -7.21
CA ARG A 153 28.29 16.96 -8.13
C ARG A 153 27.94 18.27 -7.41
N LYS A 154 28.22 19.41 -8.05
CA LYS A 154 27.83 20.73 -7.54
C LYS A 154 26.31 20.92 -7.64
N GLY A 155 25.69 21.62 -6.66
CA GLY A 155 24.29 21.99 -6.67
C GLY A 155 23.46 21.28 -5.62
N PHE A 156 22.13 21.54 -5.61
CA PHE A 156 21.20 21.06 -4.60
C PHE A 156 21.17 19.53 -4.45
N LYS A 157 21.18 18.81 -5.58
CA LYS A 157 21.21 17.33 -5.56
C LYS A 157 22.47 16.78 -4.91
N GLY A 158 23.63 17.36 -5.19
CA GLY A 158 24.89 16.95 -4.55
C GLY A 158 24.89 17.22 -3.05
N PHE A 159 24.33 18.36 -2.62
CA PHE A 159 24.16 18.70 -1.21
C PHE A 159 23.24 17.69 -0.49
N VAL A 160 22.07 17.39 -1.05
CA VAL A 160 21.15 16.38 -0.49
C VAL A 160 21.80 15.01 -0.43
N ALA A 161 22.48 14.58 -1.51
CA ALA A 161 23.20 13.31 -1.54
C ALA A 161 24.31 13.22 -0.47
N LYS A 162 25.01 14.33 -0.20
CA LYS A 162 26.03 14.40 0.86
C LYS A 162 25.42 14.21 2.24
N ILE A 163 24.22 14.76 2.49
CA ILE A 163 23.51 14.59 3.77
C ILE A 163 23.03 13.14 3.89
N ILE A 164 22.30 12.62 2.89
CA ILE A 164 21.71 11.27 2.95
C ILE A 164 22.81 10.20 3.02
N SER A 165 23.92 10.33 2.30
CA SER A 165 25.05 9.38 2.35
C SER A 165 25.83 9.42 3.66
N LEU A 166 25.54 10.36 4.56
CA LEU A 166 26.26 10.60 5.81
C LEU A 166 27.79 10.84 5.62
N LYS A 167 28.22 11.24 4.41
CA LYS A 167 29.62 11.48 4.07
C LYS A 167 30.30 12.48 5.01
N PHE A 168 29.52 13.38 5.62
CA PHE A 168 29.99 14.39 6.56
C PHE A 168 30.38 13.84 7.94
N LEU A 169 29.94 12.61 8.31
CA LEU A 169 30.24 11.98 9.60
C LEU A 169 31.65 11.35 9.66
N GLY A 170 32.39 11.35 8.57
CA GLY A 170 33.79 10.92 8.58
C GLY A 170 34.19 9.94 7.51
N LYS A 171 35.48 9.56 7.56
CA LYS A 171 36.14 8.72 6.52
C LYS A 171 35.47 7.34 6.35
N PHE A 172 34.88 6.77 7.40
CA PHE A 172 34.19 5.48 7.33
C PHE A 172 32.96 5.57 6.40
N PHE A 173 32.15 6.61 6.54
CA PHE A 173 30.97 6.82 5.69
C PHE A 173 31.34 7.32 4.29
N ALA A 174 32.52 7.91 4.11
CA ALA A 174 32.99 8.39 2.82
C ALA A 174 33.57 7.29 1.92
N LYS A 175 33.93 6.11 2.49
CA LYS A 175 34.51 5.01 1.73
C LYS A 175 33.42 4.25 0.98
N GLN A 176 33.55 4.20 -0.34
CA GLN A 176 32.69 3.42 -1.21
C GLN A 176 33.10 1.94 -1.16
N ASN A 177 32.14 1.05 -0.91
CA ASN A 177 32.29 -0.39 -1.05
C ASN A 177 30.93 -0.99 -1.45
N LYS A 178 30.69 -1.08 -2.76
CA LYS A 178 29.41 -1.51 -3.34
C LYS A 178 29.02 -2.92 -2.89
N ASP A 179 29.99 -3.85 -2.88
CA ASP A 179 29.73 -5.25 -2.52
C ASP A 179 29.33 -5.40 -1.05
N LEU A 180 30.00 -4.66 -0.16
CA LEU A 180 29.68 -4.65 1.26
C LEU A 180 28.30 -4.00 1.50
N ASP A 181 28.03 -2.88 0.84
CA ASP A 181 26.75 -2.20 0.94
C ASP A 181 25.59 -3.10 0.47
N MET A 182 25.75 -3.81 -0.65
CA MET A 182 24.76 -4.75 -1.15
C MET A 182 24.61 -5.98 -0.24
N SER A 183 25.69 -6.45 0.40
CA SER A 183 25.60 -7.54 1.37
C SER A 183 24.77 -7.14 2.61
N PHE A 184 24.96 -5.92 3.10
CA PHE A 184 24.13 -5.37 4.18
C PHE A 184 22.68 -5.14 3.72
N ALA A 185 22.48 -4.60 2.53
CA ALA A 185 21.14 -4.41 1.94
C ALA A 185 20.38 -5.75 1.93
N ARG A 186 20.98 -6.82 1.45
CA ARG A 186 20.38 -8.17 1.44
C ARG A 186 20.01 -8.67 2.82
N ALA A 187 20.90 -8.53 3.79
CA ALA A 187 20.66 -8.98 5.16
C ALA A 187 19.48 -8.21 5.78
N ILE A 188 19.40 -6.89 5.56
CA ILE A 188 18.31 -6.06 6.04
C ILE A 188 17.03 -6.31 5.23
N GLY A 189 17.12 -6.55 3.92
CA GLY A 189 16.00 -6.91 3.06
C GLY A 189 15.27 -8.17 3.51
N VAL A 190 16.00 -9.17 4.05
CA VAL A 190 15.36 -10.33 4.69
C VAL A 190 14.54 -9.93 5.89
N LEU A 191 15.04 -9.02 6.74
CA LEU A 191 14.29 -8.52 7.91
C LEU A 191 13.09 -7.65 7.46
N ALA A 192 13.27 -6.83 6.44
CA ALA A 192 12.19 -6.04 5.83
C ALA A 192 11.09 -6.95 5.27
N LEU A 193 11.45 -8.01 4.55
CA LEU A 193 10.50 -9.00 4.03
C LEU A 193 9.73 -9.71 5.15
N LEU A 194 10.43 -10.15 6.19
CA LEU A 194 9.79 -10.83 7.33
C LEU A 194 8.82 -9.89 8.05
N THR A 195 9.23 -8.65 8.31
CA THR A 195 8.35 -7.67 8.96
C THR A 195 7.18 -7.26 8.07
N ALA A 196 7.36 -7.17 6.75
CA ALA A 196 6.29 -6.94 5.79
C ALA A 196 5.23 -8.05 5.86
N VAL A 197 5.63 -9.32 5.79
CA VAL A 197 4.71 -10.47 5.90
C VAL A 197 3.99 -10.45 7.25
N LEU A 198 4.70 -10.16 8.34
CA LEU A 198 4.09 -10.04 9.67
C LEU A 198 3.12 -8.87 9.76
N ALA A 199 3.45 -7.70 9.20
CA ALA A 199 2.58 -6.54 9.17
C ALA A 199 1.29 -6.81 8.38
N TYR A 200 1.41 -7.36 7.17
CA TYR A 200 0.28 -7.66 6.30
C TYR A 200 -0.64 -8.73 6.89
N SER A 201 -0.06 -9.81 7.42
CA SER A 201 -0.83 -10.88 8.07
C SER A 201 -1.47 -10.40 9.37
N ASN A 202 -0.77 -9.60 10.18
CA ASN A 202 -1.31 -9.05 11.41
C ASN A 202 -2.46 -8.06 11.15
N LEU A 203 -2.40 -7.27 10.08
CA LEU A 203 -3.51 -6.42 9.67
C LEU A 203 -4.75 -7.25 9.33
N GLY A 204 -4.59 -8.37 8.64
CA GLY A 204 -5.66 -9.36 8.43
C GLY A 204 -6.18 -9.95 9.74
N ALA A 205 -5.26 -10.28 10.68
CA ALA A 205 -5.61 -10.79 11.99
C ALA A 205 -6.38 -9.77 12.84
N LEU A 206 -6.10 -8.47 12.69
CA LEU A 206 -6.85 -7.42 13.38
C LEU A 206 -8.34 -7.47 13.03
N PHE A 207 -8.67 -7.64 11.75
CA PHE A 207 -10.05 -7.82 11.33
C PHE A 207 -10.63 -9.15 11.84
N SER A 208 -9.84 -10.23 11.77
CA SER A 208 -10.28 -11.55 12.24
C SER A 208 -10.58 -11.59 13.74
N ALA A 209 -9.92 -10.76 14.53
CA ALA A 209 -10.13 -10.66 15.98
C ALA A 209 -11.43 -9.92 16.37
N THR A 210 -12.17 -9.39 15.40
CA THR A 210 -13.46 -8.73 15.64
C THR A 210 -14.61 -9.72 15.71
N HIS A 211 -15.73 -9.32 16.31
CA HIS A 211 -16.98 -10.10 16.32
C HIS A 211 -17.88 -9.85 15.10
N ILE A 212 -17.38 -9.15 14.09
CA ILE A 212 -18.13 -8.86 12.87
C ILE A 212 -18.03 -10.06 11.93
N PRO A 213 -19.14 -10.73 11.56
CA PRO A 213 -19.11 -12.04 10.90
C PRO A 213 -18.32 -12.07 9.60
N LEU A 214 -18.38 -11.01 8.78
CA LEU A 214 -17.64 -10.94 7.51
C LEU A 214 -16.14 -10.74 7.72
N TRP A 215 -15.72 -10.16 8.85
CA TRP A 215 -14.32 -9.98 9.20
C TRP A 215 -13.76 -11.13 10.03
N ASN A 216 -14.61 -11.81 10.84
CA ASN A 216 -14.21 -12.92 11.70
C ASN A 216 -13.95 -14.18 10.85
N ASP A 217 -12.79 -14.21 10.21
CA ASP A 217 -12.37 -15.29 9.33
C ASP A 217 -10.87 -15.54 9.49
N ALA A 218 -10.51 -16.75 9.89
CA ALA A 218 -9.13 -17.17 10.12
C ALA A 218 -8.25 -17.12 8.85
N SER A 219 -8.84 -17.02 7.66
CA SER A 219 -8.10 -16.93 6.40
C SER A 219 -7.62 -15.51 6.07
N ASN A 220 -8.15 -14.46 6.72
CA ASN A 220 -7.79 -13.07 6.44
C ASN A 220 -6.28 -12.78 6.52
N PRO A 221 -5.51 -13.28 7.51
CA PRO A 221 -4.07 -13.06 7.56
C PRO A 221 -3.36 -13.48 6.28
N VAL A 222 -3.69 -14.66 5.74
CA VAL A 222 -3.11 -15.19 4.51
C VAL A 222 -3.62 -14.40 3.30
N TYR A 223 -4.92 -14.12 3.26
CA TYR A 223 -5.54 -13.37 2.17
C TYR A 223 -4.97 -11.96 2.04
N PHE A 224 -4.67 -11.28 3.14
CA PHE A 224 -4.05 -9.95 3.13
C PHE A 224 -2.63 -9.97 2.55
N VAL A 225 -1.84 -11.00 2.84
CA VAL A 225 -0.53 -11.20 2.20
C VAL A 225 -0.68 -11.40 0.70
N ILE A 226 -1.62 -12.24 0.25
CA ILE A 226 -1.89 -12.45 -1.18
C ILE A 226 -2.28 -11.13 -1.86
N THR A 227 -3.18 -10.36 -1.24
CA THR A 227 -3.61 -9.07 -1.80
C THR A 227 -2.50 -8.01 -1.80
N ALA A 228 -1.53 -8.07 -0.87
CA ALA A 228 -0.34 -7.23 -0.91
C ALA A 228 0.58 -7.59 -2.09
N VAL A 229 0.71 -8.87 -2.41
CA VAL A 229 1.44 -9.32 -3.61
C VAL A 229 0.74 -8.85 -4.89
N ILE A 230 -0.59 -8.90 -4.94
CA ILE A 230 -1.37 -8.38 -6.10
C ILE A 230 -1.12 -6.89 -6.28
N SER A 231 -1.38 -6.09 -5.25
CA SER A 231 -1.22 -4.62 -5.33
C SER A 231 0.24 -4.22 -5.58
N GLY A 232 1.20 -4.93 -4.98
CA GLY A 232 2.62 -4.70 -5.18
C GLY A 232 3.08 -5.00 -6.59
N SER A 233 2.72 -6.15 -7.16
CA SER A 233 3.08 -6.51 -8.53
C SER A 233 2.39 -5.60 -9.56
N ALA A 234 1.11 -5.26 -9.36
CA ALA A 234 0.41 -4.31 -10.21
C ALA A 234 1.05 -2.92 -10.15
N MET A 235 1.39 -2.43 -8.95
CA MET A 235 2.03 -1.11 -8.78
C MET A 235 3.42 -1.07 -9.42
N LEU A 236 4.22 -2.14 -9.32
CA LEU A 236 5.53 -2.22 -9.98
C LEU A 236 5.39 -2.20 -11.50
N ILE A 237 4.49 -3.01 -12.07
CA ILE A 237 4.22 -3.00 -13.52
C ILE A 237 3.83 -1.60 -13.97
N PHE A 238 2.87 -0.98 -13.27
CA PHE A 238 2.39 0.36 -13.55
C PHE A 238 3.53 1.40 -13.52
N ALA A 239 4.32 1.41 -12.43
CA ALA A 239 5.40 2.38 -12.23
C ALA A 239 6.52 2.22 -13.28
N ILE A 240 6.94 0.99 -13.58
CA ILE A 240 7.97 0.70 -14.59
C ILE A 240 7.53 1.23 -15.95
N ILE A 241 6.30 0.94 -16.37
CA ILE A 241 5.80 1.36 -17.69
C ILE A 241 5.66 2.88 -17.78
N VAL A 242 5.06 3.51 -16.76
CA VAL A 242 4.93 4.99 -16.71
C VAL A 242 6.30 5.65 -16.73
N THR A 243 7.26 5.13 -15.98
CA THR A 243 8.63 5.66 -15.94
C THR A 243 9.32 5.53 -17.30
N SER A 244 9.15 4.39 -17.98
CA SER A 244 9.67 4.16 -19.32
C SER A 244 9.07 5.14 -20.34
N TRP A 245 7.76 5.37 -20.33
CA TRP A 245 7.11 6.33 -21.23
C TRP A 245 7.58 7.77 -20.98
N VAL A 246 7.77 8.16 -19.71
CA VAL A 246 8.19 9.54 -19.37
C VAL A 246 9.66 9.79 -19.71
N LYS A 247 10.53 8.82 -19.54
CA LYS A 247 11.98 8.95 -19.80
C LYS A 247 12.34 8.65 -21.26
N GLY A 248 11.58 7.79 -21.94
CA GLY A 248 11.91 7.31 -23.29
C GLY A 248 13.13 6.38 -23.35
N GLU A 249 13.54 5.84 -22.21
CA GLU A 249 14.73 4.98 -22.07
C GLU A 249 14.34 3.56 -21.65
N ASP A 250 14.99 2.58 -22.23
CA ASP A 250 14.99 1.21 -21.76
C ASP A 250 16.01 1.09 -20.61
N SER A 251 15.54 1.18 -19.39
CA SER A 251 16.36 1.23 -18.18
C SER A 251 16.73 -0.17 -17.63
N GLY A 252 16.58 -1.25 -18.42
CA GLY A 252 16.73 -2.63 -17.95
C GLY A 252 15.59 -3.09 -17.02
N LYS A 253 14.77 -2.17 -16.53
CA LYS A 253 13.63 -2.49 -15.64
C LYS A 253 12.52 -3.23 -16.37
N LEU A 254 12.42 -3.08 -17.68
CA LEU A 254 11.42 -3.78 -18.51
C LEU A 254 11.62 -5.30 -18.48
N GLU A 255 12.84 -5.78 -18.19
CA GLU A 255 13.14 -7.21 -18.04
C GLU A 255 12.37 -7.86 -16.88
N ALA A 256 11.94 -7.08 -15.89
CA ALA A 256 11.13 -7.56 -14.78
C ALA A 256 9.65 -7.82 -15.15
N LEU A 257 9.14 -7.21 -16.23
CA LEU A 257 7.72 -7.29 -16.59
C LEU A 257 7.19 -8.72 -16.80
N PRO A 258 7.92 -9.63 -17.48
CA PRO A 258 7.47 -11.01 -17.66
C PRO A 258 7.28 -11.78 -16.36
N ILE A 259 8.14 -11.54 -15.36
CA ILE A 259 8.07 -12.18 -14.05
C ILE A 259 6.94 -11.55 -13.23
N LEU A 260 6.88 -10.23 -13.15
CA LEU A 260 5.82 -9.50 -12.45
C LEU A 260 4.43 -9.86 -13.00
N ARG A 261 4.30 -10.02 -14.32
CA ARG A 261 3.08 -10.52 -14.96
C ARG A 261 2.65 -11.88 -14.43
N LYS A 262 3.61 -12.83 -14.31
CA LYS A 262 3.31 -14.19 -13.80
C LYS A 262 2.91 -14.14 -12.33
N VAL A 263 3.61 -13.34 -11.52
CA VAL A 263 3.30 -13.13 -10.10
C VAL A 263 1.90 -12.54 -9.96
N LEU A 264 1.58 -11.50 -10.72
CA LEU A 264 0.25 -10.87 -10.71
C LEU A 264 -0.85 -11.84 -11.11
N LEU A 265 -0.66 -12.56 -12.21
CA LEU A 265 -1.65 -13.54 -12.71
C LEU A 265 -1.91 -14.64 -11.67
N PHE A 266 -0.84 -15.24 -11.13
CA PHE A 266 -0.99 -16.34 -10.15
C PHE A 266 -1.65 -15.84 -8.85
N SER A 267 -1.28 -14.67 -8.36
CA SER A 267 -1.88 -14.11 -7.14
C SER A 267 -3.34 -13.68 -7.34
N LEU A 268 -3.73 -13.16 -8.53
CA LEU A 268 -5.13 -12.89 -8.86
C LEU A 268 -5.98 -14.17 -8.90
N LEU A 269 -5.47 -15.24 -9.50
CA LEU A 269 -6.15 -16.54 -9.49
C LEU A 269 -6.28 -17.11 -8.08
N SER A 270 -5.24 -16.97 -7.25
CA SER A 270 -5.30 -17.38 -5.85
C SER A 270 -6.32 -16.57 -5.06
N ALA A 271 -6.36 -15.24 -5.24
CA ALA A 271 -7.34 -14.38 -4.57
C ALA A 271 -8.78 -14.71 -4.99
N SER A 272 -9.03 -15.05 -6.26
CA SER A 272 -10.36 -15.41 -6.71
C SER A 272 -10.91 -16.66 -6.00
N LEU A 273 -10.06 -17.64 -5.67
CA LEU A 273 -10.44 -18.79 -4.85
C LEU A 273 -10.81 -18.38 -3.40
N PHE A 274 -10.05 -17.44 -2.82
CA PHE A 274 -10.39 -16.92 -1.49
C PHE A 274 -11.72 -16.18 -1.49
N VAL A 275 -11.97 -15.31 -2.46
CA VAL A 275 -13.25 -14.59 -2.60
C VAL A 275 -14.39 -15.56 -2.75
N LEU A 276 -14.26 -16.56 -3.61
CA LEU A 276 -15.27 -17.59 -3.83
C LEU A 276 -15.59 -18.34 -2.52
N TRP A 277 -14.59 -18.96 -1.91
CA TRP A 277 -14.81 -19.80 -0.73
C TRP A 277 -15.25 -18.98 0.49
N LYS A 278 -14.71 -17.79 0.68
CA LYS A 278 -15.15 -16.89 1.75
C LYS A 278 -16.64 -16.52 1.59
N SER A 279 -17.05 -16.17 0.38
CA SER A 279 -18.46 -15.85 0.11
C SER A 279 -19.39 -17.05 0.32
N VAL A 280 -18.97 -18.26 -0.09
CA VAL A 280 -19.75 -19.49 0.12
C VAL A 280 -19.86 -19.81 1.60
N ILE A 281 -18.75 -19.85 2.33
CA ILE A 281 -18.74 -20.27 3.75
C ILE A 281 -19.48 -19.25 4.62
N THR A 282 -19.16 -17.96 4.48
CA THR A 282 -19.81 -16.91 5.28
C THR A 282 -21.27 -16.72 4.89
N GLY A 283 -21.60 -16.95 3.61
CA GLY A 283 -22.97 -16.85 3.08
C GLY A 283 -23.88 -18.01 3.50
N TYR A 284 -23.34 -19.07 4.11
CA TYR A 284 -24.14 -20.24 4.48
C TYR A 284 -24.92 -19.97 5.79
N PRO A 285 -26.28 -19.85 5.75
CA PRO A 285 -27.07 -19.40 6.91
C PRO A 285 -26.94 -20.30 8.15
N ALA A 286 -26.68 -21.59 7.96
CA ALA A 286 -26.51 -22.54 9.07
C ALA A 286 -25.24 -22.27 9.90
N ILE A 287 -24.23 -21.55 9.33
CA ILE A 287 -23.01 -21.17 10.03
C ILE A 287 -23.24 -19.86 10.80
N SER A 288 -23.79 -18.84 10.10
CA SER A 288 -24.10 -17.54 10.68
C SER A 288 -25.20 -16.85 9.89
N ALA A 289 -26.31 -16.58 10.53
CA ALA A 289 -27.42 -15.82 9.91
C ALA A 289 -26.99 -14.38 9.60
N GLU A 290 -26.21 -13.74 10.48
CA GLU A 290 -25.66 -12.39 10.32
C GLU A 290 -24.64 -12.35 9.19
N GLY A 291 -23.75 -13.36 9.10
CA GLY A 291 -22.79 -13.51 8.02
C GLY A 291 -23.47 -13.66 6.67
N SER A 292 -24.49 -14.54 6.60
CA SER A 292 -25.31 -14.71 5.40
C SER A 292 -25.98 -13.41 4.96
N TYR A 293 -26.53 -12.63 5.89
CA TYR A 293 -27.11 -11.33 5.58
C TYR A 293 -26.07 -10.34 5.02
N SER A 294 -24.85 -10.30 5.60
CA SER A 294 -23.76 -9.45 5.11
C SER A 294 -23.33 -9.83 3.70
N VAL A 295 -23.20 -11.13 3.41
CA VAL A 295 -22.87 -11.64 2.07
C VAL A 295 -23.99 -11.32 1.07
N GLN A 296 -25.26 -11.48 1.46
CA GLN A 296 -26.38 -11.11 0.59
C GLN A 296 -26.37 -9.61 0.24
N ASN A 297 -26.06 -8.72 1.20
CA ASN A 297 -25.92 -7.31 0.93
C ASN A 297 -24.73 -6.99 0.00
N LEU A 298 -23.64 -7.74 0.12
CA LEU A 298 -22.48 -7.61 -0.76
C LEU A 298 -22.82 -8.07 -2.19
N LEU A 299 -23.44 -9.23 -2.33
CA LEU A 299 -23.70 -9.85 -3.64
C LEU A 299 -24.91 -9.27 -4.36
N PHE A 300 -25.96 -8.89 -3.65
CA PHE A 300 -27.28 -8.53 -4.20
C PHE A 300 -27.85 -7.22 -3.65
N GLY A 301 -27.18 -6.58 -2.67
CA GLY A 301 -27.63 -5.37 -2.03
C GLY A 301 -26.92 -4.10 -2.50
N LYS A 302 -26.68 -3.17 -1.56
CA LYS A 302 -26.09 -1.85 -1.85
C LYS A 302 -24.70 -1.92 -2.48
N PHE A 303 -23.90 -2.94 -2.17
CA PHE A 303 -22.53 -3.10 -2.63
C PHE A 303 -22.42 -3.94 -3.90
N ALA A 304 -23.50 -4.51 -4.40
CA ALA A 304 -23.49 -5.43 -5.54
C ALA A 304 -22.82 -4.85 -6.80
N LEU A 305 -23.08 -3.57 -7.10
CA LEU A 305 -22.44 -2.93 -8.25
C LEU A 305 -20.93 -2.78 -8.05
N ASN A 306 -20.48 -2.34 -6.86
CA ASN A 306 -19.06 -2.21 -6.54
C ASN A 306 -18.39 -3.59 -6.57
N PHE A 307 -18.99 -4.60 -5.93
CA PHE A 307 -18.48 -5.95 -5.89
C PHE A 307 -18.37 -6.60 -7.28
N TRP A 308 -19.47 -6.69 -8.03
CA TRP A 308 -19.45 -7.41 -9.31
C TRP A 308 -18.72 -6.66 -10.40
N PHE A 309 -18.89 -5.32 -10.49
CA PHE A 309 -18.29 -4.54 -11.56
C PHE A 309 -16.87 -4.11 -11.22
N LEU A 310 -16.63 -3.43 -10.09
CA LEU A 310 -15.30 -2.91 -9.80
C LEU A 310 -14.36 -3.96 -9.20
N GLU A 311 -14.82 -4.75 -8.22
CA GLU A 311 -13.94 -5.73 -7.58
C GLU A 311 -13.72 -6.95 -8.48
N ILE A 312 -14.79 -7.60 -8.95
CA ILE A 312 -14.69 -8.86 -9.69
C ILE A 312 -14.36 -8.64 -11.16
N PHE A 313 -15.16 -7.85 -11.90
CA PHE A 313 -14.94 -7.69 -13.34
C PHE A 313 -13.68 -6.84 -13.62
N VAL A 314 -13.60 -5.63 -13.07
CA VAL A 314 -12.49 -4.70 -13.31
C VAL A 314 -11.22 -5.16 -12.58
N GLY A 315 -11.34 -5.65 -11.34
CA GLY A 315 -10.19 -6.00 -10.50
C GLY A 315 -9.60 -7.38 -10.76
N ILE A 316 -10.40 -8.35 -11.21
CA ILE A 316 -9.96 -9.74 -11.39
C ILE A 316 -10.12 -10.21 -12.83
N ILE A 317 -11.37 -10.27 -13.36
CA ILE A 317 -11.65 -10.93 -14.64
C ILE A 317 -10.91 -10.22 -15.79
N ALA A 318 -11.11 -8.92 -15.96
CA ALA A 318 -10.50 -8.18 -17.05
C ALA A 318 -8.96 -8.21 -17.00
N PRO A 319 -8.28 -7.97 -15.84
CA PRO A 319 -6.83 -8.13 -15.75
C PRO A 319 -6.36 -9.56 -16.07
N VAL A 320 -7.01 -10.59 -15.56
CA VAL A 320 -6.64 -11.99 -15.84
C VAL A 320 -6.72 -12.28 -17.34
N LEU A 321 -7.80 -11.88 -18.01
CA LEU A 321 -7.93 -12.06 -19.46
C LEU A 321 -6.86 -11.29 -20.24
N ILE A 322 -6.60 -10.02 -19.87
CA ILE A 322 -5.56 -9.21 -20.51
C ILE A 322 -4.18 -9.85 -20.30
N LEU A 323 -3.85 -10.26 -19.08
CA LEU A 323 -2.57 -10.90 -18.77
C LEU A 323 -2.38 -12.23 -19.51
N LEU A 324 -3.43 -13.02 -19.71
CA LEU A 324 -3.37 -14.28 -20.44
C LEU A 324 -3.18 -14.07 -21.95
N PHE A 325 -4.01 -13.24 -22.56
CA PHE A 325 -4.07 -13.12 -24.03
C PHE A 325 -3.17 -12.04 -24.60
N PHE A 326 -2.97 -10.93 -23.87
CA PHE A 326 -2.25 -9.75 -24.35
C PHE A 326 -1.02 -9.40 -23.50
N GLY A 327 -0.62 -10.23 -22.55
CA GLY A 327 0.43 -9.91 -21.57
C GLY A 327 1.86 -9.78 -22.12
N LYS A 328 2.06 -9.82 -23.45
CA LYS A 328 3.32 -9.45 -24.11
C LYS A 328 3.33 -7.98 -24.56
N ASN A 329 2.18 -7.34 -24.61
CA ASN A 329 2.04 -5.95 -25.00
C ASN A 329 2.17 -5.05 -23.76
N MET A 330 3.03 -4.04 -23.83
CA MET A 330 3.30 -3.12 -22.71
C MET A 330 2.06 -2.29 -22.36
N ASP A 331 1.29 -1.82 -23.36
CA ASP A 331 0.06 -1.06 -23.13
C ASP A 331 -1.01 -1.91 -22.44
N ALA A 332 -1.11 -3.18 -22.83
CA ALA A 332 -2.02 -4.13 -22.20
C ALA A 332 -1.62 -4.43 -20.76
N LEU A 333 -0.31 -4.57 -20.46
CA LEU A 333 0.18 -4.71 -19.10
C LEU A 333 -0.12 -3.48 -18.25
N PHE A 334 0.05 -2.27 -18.81
CA PHE A 334 -0.33 -1.03 -18.15
C PHE A 334 -1.82 -1.03 -17.79
N VAL A 335 -2.69 -1.34 -18.76
CA VAL A 335 -4.15 -1.39 -18.51
C VAL A 335 -4.48 -2.45 -17.46
N ALA A 336 -3.93 -3.66 -17.55
CA ALA A 336 -4.19 -4.71 -16.58
C ALA A 336 -3.75 -4.31 -15.17
N SER A 337 -2.57 -3.70 -15.02
CA SER A 337 -2.07 -3.25 -13.72
C SER A 337 -2.92 -2.13 -13.13
N PHE A 338 -3.32 -1.15 -13.94
CA PHE A 338 -4.22 -0.07 -13.51
C PHE A 338 -5.59 -0.59 -13.06
N LEU A 339 -6.22 -1.46 -13.86
CA LEU A 339 -7.50 -2.07 -13.52
C LEU A 339 -7.40 -2.89 -12.23
N THR A 340 -6.31 -3.63 -12.03
CA THR A 340 -6.07 -4.37 -10.79
C THR A 340 -5.99 -3.42 -9.59
N LEU A 341 -5.27 -2.31 -9.67
CA LEU A 341 -5.17 -1.35 -8.56
C LEU A 341 -6.54 -0.74 -8.22
N VAL A 342 -7.35 -0.40 -9.24
CA VAL A 342 -8.72 0.08 -9.03
C VAL A 342 -9.58 -1.00 -8.35
N GLY A 343 -9.50 -2.24 -8.81
CA GLY A 343 -10.25 -3.36 -8.23
C GLY A 343 -9.84 -3.68 -6.79
N ILE A 344 -8.54 -3.66 -6.49
CA ILE A 344 -8.06 -3.85 -5.10
C ILE A 344 -8.55 -2.71 -4.19
N PHE A 345 -8.57 -1.47 -4.66
CA PHE A 345 -9.13 -0.37 -3.87
C PHE A 345 -10.64 -0.54 -3.65
N ALA A 346 -11.39 -0.94 -4.68
CA ALA A 346 -12.81 -1.28 -4.56
C ALA A 346 -13.05 -2.41 -3.55
N PHE A 347 -12.21 -3.46 -3.58
CA PHE A 347 -12.23 -4.54 -2.58
C PHE A 347 -12.02 -4.00 -1.15
N ARG A 348 -11.08 -3.04 -0.93
CA ARG A 348 -10.89 -2.47 0.42
C ARG A 348 -12.12 -1.72 0.89
N ILE A 349 -12.79 -1.00 0.00
CA ILE A 349 -14.06 -0.32 0.32
C ILE A 349 -15.13 -1.36 0.69
N ASP A 350 -15.34 -2.38 -0.14
CA ASP A 350 -16.33 -3.42 0.13
C ASP A 350 -16.01 -4.17 1.42
N PHE A 351 -14.75 -4.54 1.64
CA PHE A 351 -14.32 -5.23 2.84
C PHE A 351 -14.60 -4.42 4.12
N VAL A 352 -14.33 -3.11 4.10
CA VAL A 352 -14.55 -2.25 5.27
C VAL A 352 -16.02 -1.93 5.47
N PHE A 353 -16.73 -1.53 4.40
CA PHE A 353 -18.09 -1.02 4.55
C PHE A 353 -19.17 -2.11 4.64
N SER A 354 -19.08 -3.17 3.80
CA SER A 354 -20.14 -4.19 3.74
C SER A 354 -20.27 -5.00 5.03
N ALA A 355 -19.15 -5.22 5.71
CA ALA A 355 -19.14 -5.96 6.97
C ALA A 355 -19.89 -5.24 8.10
N GLN A 356 -19.95 -3.92 8.05
CA GLN A 356 -20.56 -3.10 9.10
C GLN A 356 -22.08 -2.88 8.93
N VAL A 357 -22.66 -3.33 7.80
CA VAL A 357 -24.11 -3.23 7.53
C VAL A 357 -24.94 -4.20 8.39
N VAL A 358 -24.30 -5.10 9.11
CA VAL A 358 -24.96 -6.08 9.98
C VAL A 358 -25.85 -5.36 11.00
N LYS A 359 -27.12 -5.74 11.06
CA LYS A 359 -28.04 -5.31 12.12
C LYS A 359 -27.50 -5.79 13.46
N LYS A 360 -26.87 -4.91 14.22
CA LYS A 360 -26.64 -5.16 15.63
C LYS A 360 -28.00 -5.16 16.34
N ILE A 361 -28.09 -5.80 17.49
CA ILE A 361 -29.26 -6.09 18.32
C ILE A 361 -30.41 -5.04 18.34
N SER A 362 -30.13 -3.80 17.95
CA SER A 362 -31.06 -2.68 17.95
C SER A 362 -31.76 -2.38 16.61
N GLY A 363 -31.46 -3.09 15.53
CA GLY A 363 -32.01 -2.80 14.21
C GLY A 363 -31.48 -1.52 13.54
N VAL A 364 -30.52 -0.82 14.13
CA VAL A 364 -29.92 0.39 13.59
C VAL A 364 -28.86 -0.01 12.56
N SER A 365 -28.98 0.45 11.32
CA SER A 365 -27.97 0.30 10.29
C SER A 365 -26.94 1.42 10.43
N ILE A 366 -25.64 1.05 10.44
CA ILE A 366 -24.55 2.05 10.40
C ILE A 366 -24.59 2.77 9.05
N PRO A 367 -24.51 4.12 9.02
CA PRO A 367 -24.46 4.85 7.77
C PRO A 367 -23.22 4.44 6.96
N THR A 368 -23.44 4.03 5.72
CA THR A 368 -22.37 3.60 4.79
C THR A 368 -22.03 4.68 3.77
N SER A 369 -22.40 5.93 4.01
CA SER A 369 -22.10 7.05 3.12
C SER A 369 -20.69 7.60 3.40
N VAL A 370 -19.94 7.86 2.32
CA VAL A 370 -18.66 8.55 2.41
C VAL A 370 -18.92 10.03 2.65
N HIS A 371 -18.31 10.59 3.69
CA HIS A 371 -18.41 12.01 3.95
C HIS A 371 -17.52 12.82 2.97
N PRO A 372 -17.99 14.01 2.49
CA PRO A 372 -17.20 14.82 1.55
C PRO A 372 -15.78 15.14 2.03
N PHE A 373 -15.58 15.41 3.33
CA PHE A 373 -14.24 15.71 3.87
C PHE A 373 -13.33 14.48 3.88
N GLU A 374 -13.86 13.27 4.08
CA GLU A 374 -13.11 12.02 3.94
C GLU A 374 -12.66 11.82 2.49
N ALA A 375 -13.55 12.09 1.52
CA ALA A 375 -13.19 12.01 0.10
C ALA A 375 -12.12 13.05 -0.29
N MET A 376 -12.24 14.29 0.22
CA MET A 376 -11.23 15.33 0.01
C MET A 376 -9.87 14.90 0.56
N PHE A 377 -9.84 14.34 1.78
CA PHE A 377 -8.60 13.83 2.37
C PHE A 377 -8.05 12.65 1.57
N ALA A 378 -8.87 11.70 1.16
CA ALA A 378 -8.43 10.53 0.40
C ALA A 378 -7.75 10.92 -0.92
N VAL A 379 -8.35 11.86 -1.66
CA VAL A 379 -7.74 12.41 -2.90
C VAL A 379 -6.40 13.11 -2.59
N GLY A 380 -6.35 13.89 -1.51
CA GLY A 380 -5.14 14.57 -1.08
C GLY A 380 -4.03 13.61 -0.64
N ALA A 381 -4.37 12.53 0.05
CA ALA A 381 -3.40 11.51 0.49
C ALA A 381 -2.80 10.77 -0.71
N LEU A 382 -3.61 10.40 -1.71
CA LEU A 382 -3.10 9.82 -2.96
C LEU A 382 -2.19 10.80 -3.72
N ALA A 383 -2.60 12.07 -3.79
CA ALA A 383 -1.76 13.11 -4.40
C ALA A 383 -0.47 13.33 -3.62
N LEU A 384 -0.49 13.25 -2.28
CA LEU A 384 0.70 13.33 -1.44
C LEU A 384 1.65 12.16 -1.71
N ALA A 385 1.15 10.94 -1.84
CA ALA A 385 1.96 9.79 -2.21
C ALA A 385 2.65 9.98 -3.57
N LEU A 386 1.92 10.44 -4.57
CA LEU A 386 2.48 10.75 -5.90
C LEU A 386 3.51 11.89 -5.84
N LEU A 387 3.24 12.94 -5.06
CA LEU A 387 4.14 14.08 -4.89
C LEU A 387 5.45 13.64 -4.22
N LEU A 388 5.36 12.88 -3.11
CA LEU A 388 6.54 12.37 -2.40
C LEU A 388 7.34 11.41 -3.29
N TYR A 389 6.68 10.49 -3.98
CA TYR A 389 7.34 9.61 -4.94
C TYR A 389 8.06 10.42 -6.03
N TYR A 390 7.40 11.39 -6.66
CA TYR A 390 8.00 12.23 -7.71
C TYR A 390 9.22 13.01 -7.20
N VAL A 391 9.11 13.64 -6.02
CA VAL A 391 10.21 14.43 -5.44
C VAL A 391 11.39 13.53 -5.10
N LEU A 392 11.16 12.41 -4.42
CA LEU A 392 12.23 11.47 -4.05
C LEU A 392 12.85 10.82 -5.29
N TYR A 393 12.05 10.46 -6.29
CA TYR A 393 12.53 9.91 -7.55
C TYR A 393 13.47 10.89 -8.30
N LYS A 394 13.21 12.20 -8.20
CA LYS A 394 14.07 13.24 -8.81
C LYS A 394 15.34 13.53 -7.99
N LEU A 395 15.30 13.30 -6.67
CA LEU A 395 16.43 13.58 -5.76
C LEU A 395 17.40 12.40 -5.67
N LEU A 396 16.89 11.18 -5.66
CA LEU A 396 17.68 9.96 -5.50
C LEU A 396 18.24 9.47 -6.84
N PRO A 397 19.39 8.77 -6.85
CA PRO A 397 20.00 8.18 -8.03
C PRO A 397 19.28 6.87 -8.41
N MET A 398 18.19 7.00 -9.19
CA MET A 398 17.32 5.90 -9.59
C MET A 398 17.85 5.08 -10.79
N GLU A 399 18.87 5.57 -11.50
CA GLU A 399 19.47 4.87 -12.64
C GLU A 399 20.34 3.73 -12.16
N VAL A 400 20.22 2.58 -12.82
CA VAL A 400 21.14 1.47 -12.65
C VAL A 400 22.33 1.78 -13.58
N GLU A 401 23.51 2.08 -13.02
CA GLU A 401 24.72 2.15 -13.85
C GLU A 401 25.00 0.74 -14.33
N HIS A 402 24.80 0.49 -15.62
CA HIS A 402 25.40 -0.66 -16.28
C HIS A 402 26.91 -0.44 -16.26
N GLU A 403 27.62 -1.22 -15.46
CA GLU A 403 29.06 -1.35 -15.62
C GLU A 403 29.28 -2.00 -16.99
N ALA A 404 29.88 -1.20 -17.91
CA ALA A 404 30.28 -1.64 -19.23
C ALA A 404 31.44 -2.63 -19.16
#